data_424177ba923eea59875cb22cf8018f52
#
_entry.id   424177ba923eea59875cb22cf8018f52
#
_cell.length_a   1.000
_cell.length_b   1.000
_cell.length_c   1.000
_cell.angle_alpha   90.00
_cell.angle_beta   90.00
_cell.angle_gamma   90.00
#
_symmetry.space_group_name_H-M   'P 1'
#
loop_
_entity.id
_entity.type
_entity.pdbx_description
1 polymer ?
#
loop_
_entity_poly.entity_id
_entity_poly.type
_entity_poly.pdbx_seq_one_letter_code
_entity_poly.pdbx_strand_id
1 'polypeptide(L)'
;MTKNAPAGARNRASRIPRLLVVAGLLSLGGCGFHLRGTQHAVLPSQLSELRVTMGGGSAYPPLLVKMRDALRTETGVRLIDNAAAQVPTLTLWGENVGSQVAAIDVTGRATEYMLDYEVSFSLTDASGRQIIPAHTIKIQREYRFNKLNVLATERENAFLQNDMQRDAVHQIIRQLVAVGASHEGGHAN
;
A
#
# COMPACT_ATOMS: atom_id res chain seq x y z
N MET A 1 90.37 -20.73 -2.12
CA MET A 1 89.62 -19.46 -2.05
C MET A 1 88.15 -19.78 -2.26
N THR A 2 87.44 -19.88 -1.25
CA THR A 2 86.06 -20.37 -1.18
C THR A 2 85.12 -19.23 -0.88
N LYS A 3 84.07 -19.07 -1.62
CA LYS A 3 83.14 -18.03 -1.49
C LYS A 3 81.74 -18.65 -1.16
N ASN A 4 81.33 -18.60 0.05
CA ASN A 4 80.04 -19.05 0.53
C ASN A 4 78.96 -17.98 0.27
N ALA A 5 77.87 -18.39 -0.32
CA ALA A 5 76.63 -17.61 -0.44
C ALA A 5 75.63 -18.06 0.65
N PRO A 6 74.87 -17.16 1.28
CA PRO A 6 73.81 -17.56 2.20
C PRO A 6 72.47 -17.73 1.52
N ALA A 7 71.74 -18.69 2.01
CA ALA A 7 70.43 -19.15 1.55
C ALA A 7 69.26 -18.19 1.86
N GLY A 8 68.23 -18.36 1.08
CA GLY A 8 67.04 -17.59 0.93
C GLY A 8 66.16 -17.34 2.15
N ALA A 9 65.70 -16.12 2.23
CA ALA A 9 64.61 -15.69 3.05
C ALA A 9 63.25 -15.98 2.39
N ARG A 10 62.47 -16.88 2.98
CA ARG A 10 61.12 -17.22 2.51
C ARG A 10 60.14 -16.11 2.87
N ASN A 11 59.63 -15.42 1.83
CA ASN A 11 58.54 -14.45 1.92
C ASN A 11 57.26 -15.09 2.48
N ARG A 12 57.00 -14.91 3.77
CA ARG A 12 55.74 -15.29 4.46
C ARG A 12 54.74 -14.11 4.61
N ALA A 13 55.00 -12.96 4.00
CA ALA A 13 54.33 -11.72 4.32
C ALA A 13 53.12 -11.35 3.45
N SER A 14 52.60 -12.20 2.54
CA SER A 14 51.59 -11.74 1.56
C SER A 14 50.22 -12.39 1.62
N ARG A 15 49.95 -13.26 2.58
CA ARG A 15 48.62 -13.95 2.67
C ARG A 15 47.63 -13.34 3.65
N ILE A 16 48.13 -12.58 4.63
CA ILE A 16 47.29 -11.97 5.68
C ILE A 16 46.41 -10.84 5.14
N PRO A 17 46.87 -9.91 4.26
CA PRO A 17 46.01 -8.81 3.80
C PRO A 17 44.85 -9.27 2.90
N ARG A 18 45.00 -10.38 2.18
CA ARG A 18 43.92 -10.92 1.32
C ARG A 18 42.81 -11.55 2.13
N LEU A 19 43.09 -12.15 3.27
CA LEU A 19 42.09 -12.76 4.15
C LEU A 19 41.23 -11.67 4.85
N LEU A 20 41.85 -10.55 5.25
CA LEU A 20 41.14 -9.41 5.86
C LEU A 20 40.24 -8.69 4.85
N VAL A 21 40.64 -8.58 3.57
CA VAL A 21 39.79 -7.98 2.53
C VAL A 21 38.57 -8.85 2.22
N VAL A 22 38.72 -10.17 2.17
CA VAL A 22 37.60 -11.10 1.95
C VAL A 22 36.64 -11.11 3.15
N ALA A 23 37.15 -11.06 4.38
CA ALA A 23 36.31 -10.94 5.59
C ALA A 23 35.54 -9.62 5.66
N GLY A 24 36.13 -8.51 5.18
CA GLY A 24 35.47 -7.20 5.08
C GLY A 24 34.36 -7.15 4.03
N LEU A 25 34.51 -7.85 2.92
CA LEU A 25 33.44 -7.93 1.87
C LEU A 25 32.26 -8.81 2.27
N LEU A 26 32.47 -9.82 3.09
CA LEU A 26 31.39 -10.66 3.61
C LEU A 26 30.52 -9.97 4.68
N SER A 27 31.03 -8.92 5.34
CA SER A 27 30.27 -8.14 6.34
C SER A 27 29.30 -7.15 5.73
N LEU A 28 29.40 -6.79 4.45
CA LEU A 28 28.49 -5.87 3.76
C LEU A 28 27.21 -6.55 3.25
N GLY A 29 27.12 -7.86 3.24
CA GLY A 29 25.93 -8.62 2.82
C GLY A 29 24.83 -8.74 3.89
N GLY A 30 25.05 -8.21 5.12
CA GLY A 30 24.16 -8.39 6.25
C GLY A 30 23.07 -7.34 6.46
N CYS A 31 22.98 -6.31 5.61
CA CYS A 31 21.82 -5.40 5.65
C CYS A 31 20.63 -6.11 4.99
N GLY A 32 19.87 -6.84 5.78
CA GLY A 32 18.60 -7.43 5.37
C GLY A 32 17.55 -6.38 5.02
N PHE A 33 17.79 -5.56 4.00
CA PHE A 33 16.77 -4.75 3.37
C PHE A 33 15.84 -5.68 2.59
N HIS A 34 14.84 -6.23 3.26
CA HIS A 34 13.68 -6.77 2.59
C HIS A 34 12.92 -5.61 1.96
N LEU A 35 12.91 -5.57 0.63
CA LEU A 35 12.04 -4.68 -0.14
C LEU A 35 10.60 -5.02 0.26
N ARG A 36 10.03 -4.26 1.18
CA ARG A 36 8.64 -4.38 1.65
C ARG A 36 7.74 -3.83 0.54
N GLY A 37 7.44 -4.61 -0.48
CA GLY A 37 6.63 -4.14 -1.60
C GLY A 37 6.36 -5.15 -2.71
N THR A 38 6.98 -6.32 -2.69
CA THR A 38 6.79 -7.35 -3.73
C THR A 38 6.04 -8.60 -3.25
N GLN A 39 5.60 -8.63 -1.99
CA GLN A 39 4.72 -9.71 -1.54
C GLN A 39 3.29 -9.35 -1.92
N HIS A 40 2.66 -10.16 -2.76
CA HIS A 40 1.22 -10.10 -2.94
C HIS A 40 0.57 -10.12 -1.56
N ALA A 41 -0.34 -9.20 -1.31
CA ALA A 41 -1.07 -9.16 -0.06
C ALA A 41 -1.89 -10.46 0.04
N VAL A 42 -1.44 -11.39 0.89
CA VAL A 42 -2.14 -12.67 1.06
C VAL A 42 -3.36 -12.44 1.94
N LEU A 43 -4.53 -12.55 1.34
CA LEU A 43 -5.78 -12.55 2.12
C LEU A 43 -5.94 -13.87 2.88
N PRO A 44 -6.60 -13.84 4.05
CA PRO A 44 -6.97 -15.05 4.78
C PRO A 44 -7.73 -16.02 3.87
N SER A 45 -7.55 -17.34 4.07
CA SER A 45 -8.21 -18.38 3.26
C SER A 45 -9.74 -18.25 3.23
N GLN A 46 -10.34 -17.75 4.31
CA GLN A 46 -11.78 -17.46 4.42
C GLN A 46 -12.24 -16.31 3.49
N LEU A 47 -11.32 -15.49 2.96
CA LEU A 47 -11.58 -14.44 1.98
C LEU A 47 -11.06 -14.81 0.58
N SER A 48 -10.80 -16.09 0.30
CA SER A 48 -10.38 -16.57 -1.03
C SER A 48 -11.42 -16.30 -2.12
N GLU A 49 -12.68 -16.24 -1.74
CA GLU A 49 -13.80 -15.75 -2.55
C GLU A 49 -14.42 -14.54 -1.86
N LEU A 50 -14.70 -13.50 -2.61
CA LEU A 50 -15.20 -12.24 -2.07
C LEU A 50 -16.18 -11.60 -3.04
N ARG A 51 -17.28 -11.07 -2.51
CA ARG A 51 -18.15 -10.14 -3.23
C ARG A 51 -17.78 -8.71 -2.87
N VAL A 52 -17.73 -7.84 -3.86
CA VAL A 52 -17.57 -6.39 -3.63
C VAL A 52 -18.79 -5.68 -4.16
N THR A 53 -19.46 -4.93 -3.28
CA THR A 53 -20.63 -4.14 -3.60
C THR A 53 -20.42 -2.68 -3.22
N MET A 54 -21.19 -1.78 -3.84
CA MET A 54 -21.23 -0.38 -3.44
C MET A 54 -22.67 0.07 -3.25
N GLY A 55 -22.96 0.61 -2.07
CA GLY A 55 -24.23 1.25 -1.77
C GLY A 55 -24.28 2.66 -2.32
N GLY A 56 -25.48 3.14 -2.78
CA GLY A 56 -25.62 4.53 -3.23
C GLY A 56 -25.79 4.76 -4.71
N GLY A 57 -26.35 3.84 -5.45
CA GLY A 57 -27.09 4.16 -6.69
C GLY A 57 -26.34 4.15 -8.01
N SER A 58 -25.02 4.02 -8.10
CA SER A 58 -24.31 3.81 -9.37
C SER A 58 -23.90 2.37 -9.55
N ALA A 59 -24.26 1.77 -10.69
CA ALA A 59 -23.92 0.34 -10.94
C ALA A 59 -22.42 0.09 -11.07
N TYR A 60 -21.64 1.08 -11.50
CA TYR A 60 -20.18 0.96 -11.72
C TYR A 60 -19.43 2.25 -11.37
N PRO A 61 -19.42 2.67 -10.11
CA PRO A 61 -18.64 3.84 -9.70
C PRO A 61 -17.14 3.56 -9.87
N PRO A 62 -16.32 4.58 -10.19
CA PRO A 62 -14.88 4.42 -10.41
C PRO A 62 -14.15 3.74 -9.26
N LEU A 63 -14.53 4.02 -8.03
CA LEU A 63 -13.95 3.40 -6.84
C LEU A 63 -14.20 1.88 -6.81
N LEU A 64 -15.42 1.42 -7.14
CA LEU A 64 -15.73 -0.01 -7.18
C LEU A 64 -14.86 -0.74 -8.21
N VAL A 65 -14.66 -0.16 -9.37
CA VAL A 65 -13.79 -0.72 -10.42
C VAL A 65 -12.35 -0.81 -9.91
N LYS A 66 -11.81 0.27 -9.34
CA LYS A 66 -10.45 0.28 -8.77
C LYS A 66 -10.27 -0.74 -7.65
N MET A 67 -11.26 -0.87 -6.75
CA MET A 67 -11.22 -1.85 -5.66
C MET A 67 -11.18 -3.28 -6.22
N ARG A 68 -12.02 -3.59 -7.19
CA ARG A 68 -12.08 -4.92 -7.81
C ARG A 68 -10.78 -5.27 -8.54
N ASP A 69 -10.23 -4.32 -9.28
CA ASP A 69 -8.98 -4.51 -10.01
C ASP A 69 -7.80 -4.70 -9.03
N ALA A 70 -7.70 -3.87 -8.00
CA ALA A 70 -6.65 -4.02 -6.99
C ALA A 70 -6.74 -5.35 -6.25
N LEU A 71 -7.95 -5.78 -5.84
CA LEU A 71 -8.15 -7.08 -5.20
C LEU A 71 -7.71 -8.23 -6.09
N ARG A 72 -8.03 -8.21 -7.40
CA ARG A 72 -7.61 -9.25 -8.33
C ARG A 72 -6.09 -9.29 -8.54
N THR A 73 -5.48 -8.11 -8.70
CA THR A 73 -4.06 -8.00 -9.07
C THR A 73 -3.12 -8.13 -7.89
N GLU A 74 -3.51 -7.61 -6.73
CA GLU A 74 -2.63 -7.55 -5.55
C GLU A 74 -2.82 -8.74 -4.61
N THR A 75 -4.02 -9.33 -4.57
CA THR A 75 -4.33 -10.40 -3.60
C THR A 75 -4.67 -11.76 -4.23
N GLY A 76 -4.98 -11.78 -5.53
CA GLY A 76 -5.37 -13.01 -6.23
C GLY A 76 -6.74 -13.57 -5.82
N VAL A 77 -7.56 -12.80 -5.08
CA VAL A 77 -8.88 -13.22 -4.63
C VAL A 77 -9.82 -13.44 -5.80
N ARG A 78 -10.68 -14.47 -5.70
CA ARG A 78 -11.75 -14.71 -6.67
C ARG A 78 -12.95 -13.81 -6.35
N LEU A 79 -13.25 -12.87 -7.24
CA LEU A 79 -14.44 -12.02 -7.10
C LEU A 79 -15.69 -12.75 -7.62
N ILE A 80 -16.73 -12.78 -6.80
CA ILE A 80 -18.02 -13.43 -7.09
C ILE A 80 -19.08 -12.34 -7.30
N ASP A 81 -19.69 -12.32 -8.48
CA ASP A 81 -20.74 -11.35 -8.85
C ASP A 81 -22.16 -11.87 -8.57
N ASN A 82 -22.32 -13.18 -8.37
CA ASN A 82 -23.62 -13.77 -8.11
C ASN A 82 -24.16 -13.33 -6.73
N ALA A 83 -25.25 -12.58 -6.74
CA ALA A 83 -25.88 -12.08 -5.51
C ALA A 83 -26.41 -13.19 -4.59
N ALA A 84 -26.78 -14.35 -5.14
CA ALA A 84 -27.27 -15.50 -4.38
C ALA A 84 -26.14 -16.35 -3.76
N ALA A 85 -24.88 -16.16 -4.14
CA ALA A 85 -23.77 -16.91 -3.55
C ALA A 85 -23.53 -16.47 -2.11
N GLN A 86 -23.39 -17.45 -1.22
CA GLN A 86 -23.05 -17.23 0.18
C GLN A 86 -21.53 -17.10 0.31
N VAL A 87 -21.03 -15.90 0.07
CA VAL A 87 -19.61 -15.56 0.17
C VAL A 87 -19.44 -14.29 1.02
N PRO A 88 -18.27 -14.09 1.65
CA PRO A 88 -17.97 -12.85 2.33
C PRO A 88 -18.20 -11.65 1.41
N THR A 89 -18.73 -10.56 1.98
CA THR A 89 -19.11 -9.38 1.20
C THR A 89 -18.45 -8.13 1.78
N LEU A 90 -17.62 -7.49 0.95
CA LEU A 90 -17.10 -6.14 1.18
C LEU A 90 -18.10 -5.14 0.60
N THR A 91 -18.67 -4.31 1.46
CA THR A 91 -19.60 -3.26 1.08
C THR A 91 -18.92 -1.91 1.23
N LEU A 92 -18.93 -1.11 0.17
CA LEU A 92 -18.44 0.28 0.15
C LEU A 92 -19.65 1.23 0.08
N TRP A 93 -19.57 2.40 0.70
CA TRP A 93 -20.61 3.44 0.58
C TRP A 93 -20.07 4.80 1.00
N GLY A 94 -20.85 5.87 0.74
CA GLY A 94 -20.58 7.21 1.22
C GLY A 94 -19.31 7.83 0.66
N GLU A 95 -18.91 7.43 -0.59
CA GLU A 95 -17.80 8.10 -1.26
C GLU A 95 -18.12 9.57 -1.45
N ASN A 96 -17.26 10.44 -0.94
CA ASN A 96 -17.40 11.88 -1.04
C ASN A 96 -16.05 12.54 -1.26
N VAL A 97 -16.03 13.56 -2.10
CA VAL A 97 -14.86 14.44 -2.33
C VAL A 97 -15.28 15.87 -2.05
N GLY A 98 -14.67 16.48 -1.05
CA GLY A 98 -14.83 17.88 -0.70
C GLY A 98 -13.60 18.71 -1.09
N SER A 99 -13.77 20.02 -1.16
CA SER A 99 -12.67 20.98 -1.27
C SER A 99 -12.96 22.20 -0.41
N GLN A 100 -11.98 22.62 0.36
CA GLN A 100 -12.06 23.83 1.20
C GLN A 100 -10.83 24.70 1.02
N VAL A 101 -10.97 26.00 1.27
CA VAL A 101 -9.84 26.93 1.22
C VAL A 101 -8.91 26.67 2.40
N ALA A 102 -7.65 26.37 2.13
CA ALA A 102 -6.62 26.14 3.12
C ALA A 102 -5.79 27.41 3.42
N ALA A 103 -5.54 28.27 2.40
CA ALA A 103 -4.82 29.51 2.58
C ALA A 103 -5.36 30.63 1.68
N ILE A 104 -5.21 31.88 2.14
CA ILE A 104 -5.54 33.10 1.41
C ILE A 104 -4.32 34.01 1.33
N ASP A 105 -4.25 34.84 0.28
CA ASP A 105 -3.25 35.90 0.14
C ASP A 105 -3.63 37.18 0.92
N VAL A 106 -2.76 38.17 0.91
CA VAL A 106 -2.97 39.47 1.60
C VAL A 106 -4.18 40.23 1.08
N THR A 107 -4.72 39.85 -0.07
CA THR A 107 -5.92 40.45 -0.68
C THR A 107 -7.20 39.62 -0.41
N GLY A 108 -7.12 38.59 0.43
CA GLY A 108 -8.23 37.70 0.81
C GLY A 108 -8.60 36.67 -0.26
N ARG A 109 -7.72 36.41 -1.22
CA ARG A 109 -7.96 35.45 -2.30
C ARG A 109 -7.38 34.09 -1.95
N ALA A 110 -8.10 33.00 -2.23
CA ALA A 110 -7.63 31.65 -2.03
C ALA A 110 -6.37 31.38 -2.87
N THR A 111 -5.34 30.87 -2.22
CA THR A 111 -4.05 30.47 -2.81
C THR A 111 -3.80 28.97 -2.68
N GLU A 112 -4.37 28.33 -1.65
CA GLU A 112 -4.26 26.90 -1.42
C GLU A 112 -5.62 26.32 -1.05
N TYR A 113 -5.86 25.10 -1.50
CA TYR A 113 -7.05 24.33 -1.20
C TYR A 113 -6.68 23.01 -0.55
N MET A 114 -7.54 22.53 0.35
CA MET A 114 -7.50 21.20 0.92
C MET A 114 -8.58 20.36 0.23
N LEU A 115 -8.19 19.24 -0.37
CA LEU A 115 -9.11 18.20 -0.81
C LEU A 115 -9.33 17.21 0.34
N ASP A 116 -10.59 16.93 0.62
CA ASP A 116 -11.02 15.92 1.58
C ASP A 116 -11.67 14.76 0.80
N TYR A 117 -11.19 13.55 1.00
CA TYR A 117 -11.77 12.33 0.45
C TYR A 117 -12.23 11.43 1.59
N GLU A 118 -13.46 10.96 1.51
CA GLU A 118 -14.03 10.04 2.49
C GLU A 118 -14.69 8.86 1.78
N VAL A 119 -14.55 7.67 2.35
CA VAL A 119 -15.29 6.47 1.97
C VAL A 119 -15.47 5.57 3.17
N SER A 120 -16.64 4.98 3.31
CA SER A 120 -16.94 4.00 4.34
C SER A 120 -16.99 2.60 3.76
N PHE A 121 -16.64 1.60 4.58
CA PHE A 121 -16.75 0.21 4.21
C PHE A 121 -17.05 -0.69 5.41
N SER A 122 -17.52 -1.89 5.14
CA SER A 122 -17.64 -2.99 6.10
C SER A 122 -17.40 -4.32 5.41
N LEU A 123 -17.04 -5.34 6.19
CA LEU A 123 -16.91 -6.71 5.71
C LEU A 123 -17.83 -7.63 6.53
N THR A 124 -18.64 -8.41 5.83
CA THR A 124 -19.44 -9.48 6.43
C THR A 124 -18.96 -10.84 5.95
N ASP A 125 -19.14 -11.90 6.76
CA ASP A 125 -18.91 -13.28 6.32
C ASP A 125 -20.08 -13.80 5.46
N ALA A 126 -19.97 -15.05 5.03
CA ALA A 126 -20.99 -15.71 4.22
C ALA A 126 -22.35 -15.85 4.94
N SER A 127 -22.38 -15.79 6.27
CA SER A 127 -23.60 -15.84 7.08
C SER A 127 -24.20 -14.46 7.35
N GLY A 128 -23.53 -13.37 6.90
CA GLY A 128 -23.93 -11.99 7.15
C GLY A 128 -23.42 -11.40 8.48
N ARG A 129 -22.62 -12.15 9.24
CA ARG A 129 -22.00 -11.65 10.48
C ARG A 129 -20.89 -10.67 10.14
N GLN A 130 -20.80 -9.57 10.86
CA GLN A 130 -19.73 -8.59 10.67
C GLN A 130 -18.37 -9.15 11.08
N ILE A 131 -17.41 -9.10 10.14
CA ILE A 131 -15.99 -9.35 10.35
C ILE A 131 -15.27 -8.02 10.60
N ILE A 132 -15.53 -7.02 9.74
CA ILE A 132 -15.06 -5.64 9.94
C ILE A 132 -16.32 -4.77 10.09
N PRO A 133 -16.52 -4.11 11.24
CA PRO A 133 -17.61 -3.16 11.41
C PRO A 133 -17.46 -1.96 10.47
N ALA A 134 -18.50 -1.15 10.36
CA ALA A 134 -18.46 0.08 9.58
C ALA A 134 -17.25 0.94 9.97
N HIS A 135 -16.42 1.24 8.99
CA HIS A 135 -15.20 2.03 9.15
C HIS A 135 -15.11 3.07 8.04
N THR A 136 -14.74 4.30 8.38
CA THR A 136 -14.58 5.39 7.42
C THR A 136 -13.10 5.73 7.25
N ILE A 137 -12.63 5.72 6.02
CA ILE A 137 -11.31 6.21 5.62
C ILE A 137 -11.45 7.67 5.24
N LYS A 138 -10.55 8.49 5.78
CA LYS A 138 -10.43 9.92 5.47
C LYS A 138 -9.02 10.20 5.00
N ILE A 139 -8.90 10.87 3.87
CA ILE A 139 -7.63 11.24 3.25
C ILE A 139 -7.69 12.70 2.89
N GLN A 140 -6.62 13.44 3.14
CA GLN A 140 -6.53 14.86 2.82
C GLN A 140 -5.30 15.13 1.96
N ARG A 141 -5.43 16.05 1.00
CA ARG A 141 -4.34 16.52 0.13
C ARG A 141 -4.47 18.02 -0.08
N GLU A 142 -3.36 18.71 0.01
CA GLU A 142 -3.29 20.13 -0.30
C GLU A 142 -2.82 20.35 -1.75
N TYR A 143 -3.36 21.37 -2.41
CA TYR A 143 -2.85 21.82 -3.70
C TYR A 143 -2.94 23.34 -3.82
N ARG A 144 -2.05 23.90 -4.64
CA ARG A 144 -1.98 25.34 -4.89
C ARG A 144 -2.85 25.72 -6.08
N PHE A 145 -3.64 26.76 -5.90
CA PHE A 145 -4.43 27.31 -6.98
C PHE A 145 -3.65 28.36 -7.75
N ASN A 146 -3.42 28.13 -9.06
CA ASN A 146 -2.77 29.08 -9.94
C ASN A 146 -3.78 29.64 -10.96
N LYS A 147 -4.17 30.90 -10.76
CA LYS A 147 -5.12 31.60 -11.66
C LYS A 147 -4.61 31.76 -13.09
N LEU A 148 -3.29 31.82 -13.28
CA LEU A 148 -2.70 31.96 -14.62
C LEU A 148 -2.67 30.64 -15.39
N ASN A 149 -2.95 29.53 -14.73
CA ASN A 149 -2.94 28.19 -15.33
C ASN A 149 -4.05 27.31 -14.76
N VAL A 150 -5.29 27.69 -15.03
CA VAL A 150 -6.49 26.98 -14.52
C VAL A 150 -6.52 25.52 -14.99
N LEU A 151 -6.17 25.25 -16.25
CA LEU A 151 -6.15 23.88 -16.79
C LEU A 151 -5.13 22.98 -16.08
N ALA A 152 -3.98 23.53 -15.66
CA ALA A 152 -3.01 22.76 -14.87
C ALA A 152 -3.57 22.43 -13.48
N THR A 153 -4.25 23.39 -12.86
CA THR A 153 -4.88 23.22 -11.55
C THR A 153 -6.00 22.16 -11.60
N GLU A 154 -6.81 22.15 -12.64
CA GLU A 154 -7.85 21.12 -12.84
C GLU A 154 -7.26 19.72 -13.02
N ARG A 155 -6.17 19.59 -13.78
CA ARG A 155 -5.47 18.32 -13.96
C ARG A 155 -4.84 17.84 -12.65
N GLU A 156 -4.25 18.73 -11.89
CA GLU A 156 -3.68 18.42 -10.57
C GLU A 156 -4.77 17.94 -9.61
N ASN A 157 -5.91 18.63 -9.56
CA ASN A 157 -7.06 18.22 -8.76
C ASN A 157 -7.55 16.82 -9.15
N ALA A 158 -7.76 16.55 -10.43
CA ALA A 158 -8.17 15.24 -10.92
C ALA A 158 -7.13 14.14 -10.61
N PHE A 159 -5.84 14.46 -10.71
CA PHE A 159 -4.76 13.55 -10.35
C PHE A 159 -4.80 13.23 -8.86
N LEU A 160 -4.92 14.25 -8.00
CA LEU A 160 -4.99 14.06 -6.54
C LEU A 160 -6.21 13.23 -6.12
N GLN A 161 -7.38 13.48 -6.71
CA GLN A 161 -8.57 12.67 -6.44
C GLN A 161 -8.35 11.20 -6.80
N ASN A 162 -7.75 10.93 -7.96
CA ASN A 162 -7.40 9.55 -8.36
C ASN A 162 -6.40 8.90 -7.41
N ASP A 163 -5.43 9.66 -6.92
CA ASP A 163 -4.42 9.22 -5.96
C ASP A 163 -5.06 8.86 -4.61
N MET A 164 -5.93 9.74 -4.10
CA MET A 164 -6.66 9.53 -2.85
C MET A 164 -7.56 8.28 -2.92
N GLN A 165 -8.24 8.04 -4.06
CA GLN A 165 -8.99 6.80 -4.27
C GLN A 165 -8.10 5.56 -4.22
N ARG A 166 -6.91 5.59 -4.84
CA ARG A 166 -5.94 4.47 -4.77
C ARG A 166 -5.47 4.25 -3.34
N ASP A 167 -5.13 5.31 -2.63
CA ASP A 167 -4.73 5.22 -1.22
C ASP A 167 -5.83 4.60 -0.35
N ALA A 168 -7.09 4.97 -0.57
CA ALA A 168 -8.22 4.37 0.14
C ALA A 168 -8.35 2.87 -0.16
N VAL A 169 -8.24 2.47 -1.43
CA VAL A 169 -8.25 1.06 -1.84
C VAL A 169 -7.15 0.27 -1.12
N HIS A 170 -5.91 0.77 -1.13
CA HIS A 170 -4.81 0.11 -0.42
C HIS A 170 -5.01 0.06 1.09
N GLN A 171 -5.63 1.09 1.69
CA GLN A 171 -5.96 1.07 3.11
C GLN A 171 -7.00 -0.02 3.44
N ILE A 172 -8.03 -0.17 2.61
CA ILE A 172 -9.03 -1.23 2.76
C ILE A 172 -8.36 -2.60 2.63
N ILE A 173 -7.55 -2.83 1.59
CA ILE A 173 -6.85 -4.11 1.38
C ILE A 173 -5.99 -4.46 2.59
N ARG A 174 -5.26 -3.49 3.16
CA ARG A 174 -4.47 -3.74 4.38
C ARG A 174 -5.33 -4.18 5.56
N GLN A 175 -6.54 -3.64 5.72
CA GLN A 175 -7.46 -4.06 6.78
C GLN A 175 -8.01 -5.47 6.52
N LEU A 176 -8.31 -5.83 5.26
CA LEU A 176 -8.71 -7.19 4.90
C LEU A 176 -7.61 -8.22 5.22
N VAL A 177 -6.35 -7.88 4.95
CA VAL A 177 -5.20 -8.74 5.29
C VAL A 177 -5.06 -8.90 6.81
N ALA A 178 -5.26 -7.81 7.58
CA ALA A 178 -5.13 -7.84 9.04
C ALA A 178 -6.18 -8.72 9.74
N VAL A 179 -7.34 -8.95 9.13
CA VAL A 179 -8.37 -9.89 9.64
C VAL A 179 -7.79 -11.30 9.81
N GLY A 180 -6.92 -11.75 8.89
CA GLY A 180 -6.28 -13.07 9.00
C GLY A 180 -5.34 -13.19 10.19
N ALA A 181 -4.55 -12.16 10.42
CA ALA A 181 -3.58 -12.17 11.52
C ALA A 181 -4.25 -12.24 12.91
N SER A 182 -5.46 -11.68 13.03
CA SER A 182 -6.21 -11.69 14.29
C SER A 182 -6.80 -13.06 14.64
N HIS A 183 -7.05 -13.92 13.65
CA HIS A 183 -7.63 -15.26 13.85
C HIS A 183 -6.58 -16.32 14.12
N GLU A 184 -5.36 -16.17 13.63
CA GLU A 184 -4.27 -17.12 13.88
C GLU A 184 -3.66 -16.96 15.28
N GLY A 185 -3.72 -15.75 15.88
CA GLY A 185 -3.24 -15.51 17.24
C GLY A 185 -4.15 -16.01 18.36
N GLY A 186 -5.39 -16.40 18.08
CA GLY A 186 -6.38 -16.83 19.07
C GLY A 186 -6.35 -18.32 19.46
N HIS A 187 -5.50 -19.14 18.85
CA HIS A 187 -5.45 -20.59 19.07
C HIS A 187 -4.18 -21.06 19.80
N ALA A 188 -3.35 -20.13 20.30
CA ALA A 188 -2.15 -20.46 21.10
C ALA A 188 -2.38 -20.05 22.56
N ASN A 189 -3.29 -20.75 23.27
CA ASN A 189 -3.29 -20.75 24.74
C ASN A 189 -4.02 -22.00 25.26
#